data_dce58e14d6ca31130d76d263d58a0d00
#
_entry.id   dce58e14d6ca31130d76d263d58a0d00
#
_cell.length_a   1.000
_cell.length_b   1.000
_cell.length_c   1.000
_cell.angle_alpha   90.00
_cell.angle_beta   90.00
_cell.angle_gamma   90.00
#
_symmetry.space_group_name_H-M   'P 1'
#
loop_
_entity.id
_entity.type
_entity.pdbx_description
1 polymer ?
#
loop_
_entity_poly.entity_id
_entity_poly.type
_entity_poly.pdbx_seq_one_letter_code
_entity_poly.pdbx_strand_id
1 'polypeptide(L)'
;ESIEGTIKLYNNQVFIADNIKEVIPEFLMLLKGVIDCPDLPLNVSRSALQNDGFVKKISDYITKKVADKLSGMCKTDKEEYEKYWDDISPFIKFGCLKDTKFCEKMSDYVLFKNLDDKYLTFKECLEENKDKHENTIFYTNDPVQQSQYVNMFKAEGIDAVVLKDAIDQPFISQLEQKNENVKFVRIDADLNDSFTEEISEDELKDATEKLTETFKKALNRDKLDVKVQKIKDEKVSSMITVSEESRRMQDMMKM
;
A
#
# COMPACT_ATOMS: atom_id res chain seq x y z
N GLU A 1 -9.13 -22.78 0.09
CA GLU A 1 -10.50 -22.50 0.58
C GLU A 1 -10.83 -21.07 0.19
N SER A 2 -11.90 -20.87 -0.60
CA SER A 2 -12.33 -19.52 -0.93
C SER A 2 -12.85 -18.86 0.33
N ILE A 3 -12.26 -17.73 0.70
CA ILE A 3 -12.71 -16.91 1.82
C ILE A 3 -13.92 -16.09 1.31
N GLU A 4 -15.08 -16.73 1.19
CA GLU A 4 -16.31 -16.02 0.86
C GLU A 4 -17.10 -15.77 2.14
N GLY A 5 -17.41 -14.52 2.40
CA GLY A 5 -18.38 -14.12 3.42
C GLY A 5 -19.78 -14.56 2.99
N THR A 6 -20.72 -14.59 3.93
CA THR A 6 -22.12 -14.87 3.62
C THR A 6 -22.98 -13.73 4.14
N ILE A 7 -23.54 -12.95 3.23
CA ILE A 7 -24.52 -11.92 3.55
C ILE A 7 -25.90 -12.41 3.12
N LYS A 8 -26.81 -12.52 4.11
CA LYS A 8 -28.20 -12.90 3.88
C LYS A 8 -29.08 -11.68 3.76
N LEU A 9 -29.90 -11.65 2.72
CA LEU A 9 -30.85 -10.57 2.47
C LEU A 9 -32.26 -10.99 2.87
N TYR A 10 -32.93 -10.14 3.64
CA TYR A 10 -34.30 -10.29 4.11
C TYR A 10 -35.13 -9.08 3.66
N ASN A 11 -36.44 -9.30 3.56
CA ASN A 11 -37.43 -8.25 3.42
C ASN A 11 -38.49 -8.47 4.52
N ASN A 12 -38.64 -7.51 5.42
CA ASN A 12 -39.53 -7.64 6.59
C ASN A 12 -39.39 -8.99 7.31
N GLN A 13 -38.11 -9.38 7.58
CA GLN A 13 -37.73 -10.64 8.24
C GLN A 13 -38.01 -11.91 7.41
N VAL A 14 -38.40 -11.79 6.15
CA VAL A 14 -38.56 -12.92 5.23
C VAL A 14 -37.26 -13.06 4.42
N PHE A 15 -36.67 -14.25 4.44
CA PHE A 15 -35.46 -14.55 3.66
C PHE A 15 -35.71 -14.44 2.15
N ILE A 16 -34.88 -13.69 1.46
CA ILE A 16 -34.94 -13.49 0.00
C ILE A 16 -33.85 -14.26 -0.71
N ALA A 17 -32.60 -14.02 -0.33
CA ALA A 17 -31.45 -14.65 -0.97
C ALA A 17 -30.19 -14.47 -0.13
N ASP A 18 -29.11 -15.16 -0.51
CA ASP A 18 -27.78 -14.96 0.03
C ASP A 18 -26.79 -14.60 -1.08
N ASN A 19 -25.66 -13.99 -0.69
CA ASN A 19 -24.52 -13.65 -1.53
C ASN A 19 -24.88 -12.99 -2.87
N ILE A 20 -25.76 -11.99 -2.83
CA ILE A 20 -26.20 -11.26 -4.02
C ILE A 20 -25.05 -10.33 -4.46
N LYS A 21 -24.26 -10.78 -5.42
CA LYS A 21 -23.09 -10.05 -5.95
C LYS A 21 -23.45 -8.67 -6.53
N GLU A 22 -24.66 -8.53 -7.02
CA GLU A 22 -25.17 -7.29 -7.59
C GLU A 22 -25.40 -6.20 -6.52
N VAL A 23 -25.68 -6.59 -5.28
CA VAL A 23 -26.00 -5.67 -4.17
C VAL A 23 -24.78 -5.37 -3.32
N ILE A 24 -23.86 -6.32 -3.20
CA ILE A 24 -22.72 -6.21 -2.31
C ILE A 24 -21.49 -5.85 -3.11
N PRO A 25 -20.84 -4.71 -2.84
CA PRO A 25 -19.59 -4.36 -3.49
C PRO A 25 -18.55 -5.47 -3.38
N GLU A 26 -17.80 -5.72 -4.46
CA GLU A 26 -16.82 -6.79 -4.55
C GLU A 26 -15.81 -6.78 -3.39
N PHE A 27 -15.35 -5.61 -3.00
CA PHE A 27 -14.39 -5.47 -1.90
C PHE A 27 -15.00 -5.74 -0.51
N LEU A 28 -16.32 -5.85 -0.40
CA LEU A 28 -17.03 -6.21 0.83
C LEU A 28 -17.52 -7.66 0.86
N MET A 29 -17.21 -8.46 -0.16
CA MET A 29 -17.70 -9.86 -0.25
C MET A 29 -17.21 -10.79 0.86
N LEU A 30 -16.23 -10.37 1.65
CA LEU A 30 -15.79 -11.12 2.85
C LEU A 30 -16.69 -10.92 4.07
N LEU A 31 -17.58 -9.93 4.04
CA LEU A 31 -18.45 -9.65 5.16
C LEU A 31 -19.44 -10.80 5.38
N LYS A 32 -19.67 -11.11 6.64
CA LYS A 32 -20.73 -12.00 7.10
C LYS A 32 -21.78 -11.17 7.81
N GLY A 33 -23.03 -11.40 7.49
CA GLY A 33 -24.10 -10.65 8.14
C GLY A 33 -25.48 -10.85 7.54
N VAL A 34 -26.38 -10.00 8.00
CA VAL A 34 -27.78 -9.99 7.60
C VAL A 34 -28.15 -8.55 7.23
N ILE A 35 -28.85 -8.40 6.12
CA ILE A 35 -29.46 -7.14 5.70
C ILE A 35 -30.96 -7.37 5.64
N ASP A 36 -31.74 -6.59 6.37
CA ASP A 36 -33.19 -6.53 6.23
C ASP A 36 -33.57 -5.22 5.53
N CYS A 37 -34.13 -5.32 4.33
CA CYS A 37 -34.51 -4.17 3.54
C CYS A 37 -36.01 -4.24 3.20
N PRO A 38 -36.88 -3.54 3.95
CA PRO A 38 -38.33 -3.55 3.74
C PRO A 38 -38.79 -3.04 2.37
N ASP A 39 -37.99 -2.20 1.74
CA ASP A 39 -38.30 -1.60 0.43
C ASP A 39 -37.97 -2.51 -0.77
N LEU A 40 -37.46 -3.71 -0.52
CA LEU A 40 -37.24 -4.71 -1.56
C LEU A 40 -38.56 -5.23 -2.10
N PRO A 41 -38.81 -5.22 -3.41
CA PRO A 41 -39.97 -5.85 -3.98
C PRO A 41 -39.95 -7.37 -3.73
N LEU A 42 -41.01 -7.94 -3.19
CA LEU A 42 -41.13 -9.36 -2.83
C LEU A 42 -41.01 -10.32 -4.03
N ASN A 43 -41.21 -9.82 -5.25
CA ASN A 43 -41.05 -10.58 -6.48
C ASN A 43 -39.65 -10.35 -7.08
N VAL A 44 -38.60 -10.62 -6.29
CA VAL A 44 -37.24 -10.51 -6.76
C VAL A 44 -36.88 -11.73 -7.60
N SER A 45 -37.38 -11.76 -8.84
CA SER A 45 -36.69 -12.52 -9.87
C SER A 45 -35.34 -11.85 -10.13
N ARG A 46 -34.30 -12.61 -10.51
CA ARG A 46 -32.98 -12.04 -10.90
C ARG A 46 -33.08 -10.85 -11.87
N SER A 47 -34.16 -10.78 -12.66
CA SER A 47 -34.46 -9.67 -13.56
C SER A 47 -34.89 -8.37 -12.85
N ALA A 48 -35.43 -8.43 -11.65
CA ALA A 48 -35.80 -7.22 -10.88
C ALA A 48 -34.60 -6.62 -10.14
N LEU A 49 -33.58 -7.42 -9.83
CA LEU A 49 -32.28 -6.96 -9.31
C LEU A 49 -31.43 -6.25 -10.39
N GLN A 50 -31.83 -6.34 -11.65
CA GLN A 50 -31.24 -5.58 -12.76
C GLN A 50 -31.72 -4.11 -12.81
N ASN A 51 -32.57 -3.69 -11.85
CA ASN A 51 -32.92 -2.28 -11.72
C ASN A 51 -31.75 -1.54 -11.05
N ASP A 52 -30.82 -1.05 -11.88
CA ASP A 52 -29.56 -0.42 -11.52
C ASP A 52 -29.68 0.64 -10.40
N GLY A 53 -30.79 1.37 -10.35
CA GLY A 53 -30.97 2.45 -9.38
C GLY A 53 -31.21 1.98 -7.95
N PHE A 54 -31.91 0.86 -7.74
CA PHE A 54 -32.20 0.32 -6.44
C PHE A 54 -30.99 -0.45 -5.85
N VAL A 55 -30.40 -1.32 -6.65
CA VAL A 55 -29.20 -2.07 -6.33
C VAL A 55 -28.07 -1.12 -5.90
N LYS A 56 -27.88 -0.05 -6.69
CA LYS A 56 -26.88 0.98 -6.38
C LYS A 56 -27.15 1.67 -5.03
N LYS A 57 -28.39 1.99 -4.70
CA LYS A 57 -28.73 2.63 -3.42
C LYS A 57 -28.37 1.73 -2.22
N ILE A 58 -28.64 0.43 -2.31
CA ILE A 58 -28.29 -0.51 -1.24
C ILE A 58 -26.78 -0.66 -1.14
N SER A 59 -26.09 -0.84 -2.25
CA SER A 59 -24.64 -0.93 -2.33
C SER A 59 -23.98 0.30 -1.72
N ASP A 60 -24.41 1.51 -2.10
CA ASP A 60 -23.92 2.78 -1.54
C ASP A 60 -24.18 2.87 -0.02
N TYR A 61 -25.34 2.41 0.44
CA TYR A 61 -25.68 2.40 1.86
C TYR A 61 -24.78 1.45 2.66
N ILE A 62 -24.56 0.23 2.17
CA ILE A 62 -23.67 -0.76 2.80
C ILE A 62 -22.25 -0.19 2.88
N THR A 63 -21.73 0.30 1.77
CA THR A 63 -20.41 0.91 1.66
C THR A 63 -20.23 2.03 2.68
N LYS A 64 -21.23 2.92 2.78
CA LYS A 64 -21.22 4.01 3.75
C LYS A 64 -21.19 3.48 5.19
N LYS A 65 -22.03 2.51 5.53
CA LYS A 65 -22.10 1.97 6.90
C LYS A 65 -20.82 1.25 7.31
N VAL A 66 -20.18 0.54 6.39
CA VAL A 66 -18.90 -0.11 6.64
C VAL A 66 -17.82 0.95 6.88
N ALA A 67 -17.72 1.96 6.02
CA ALA A 67 -16.78 3.04 6.20
C ALA A 67 -16.99 3.80 7.51
N ASP A 68 -18.25 4.12 7.87
CA ASP A 68 -18.58 4.79 9.12
C ASP A 68 -18.21 3.93 10.35
N LYS A 69 -18.39 2.61 10.28
CA LYS A 69 -18.00 1.70 11.36
C LYS A 69 -16.48 1.62 11.52
N LEU A 70 -15.74 1.43 10.42
CA LEU A 70 -14.27 1.33 10.42
C LEU A 70 -13.62 2.63 10.89
N SER A 71 -14.03 3.77 10.35
CA SER A 71 -13.54 5.08 10.78
C SER A 71 -13.90 5.37 12.24
N GLY A 72 -15.08 4.96 12.68
CA GLY A 72 -15.48 5.05 14.08
C GLY A 72 -14.58 4.23 15.00
N MET A 73 -14.28 2.98 14.66
CA MET A 73 -13.34 2.14 15.42
C MET A 73 -11.97 2.78 15.53
N CYS A 74 -11.41 3.27 14.43
CA CYS A 74 -10.12 3.93 14.43
C CYS A 74 -10.07 5.15 15.38
N LYS A 75 -11.20 5.88 15.50
CA LYS A 75 -11.29 7.07 16.37
C LYS A 75 -11.49 6.73 17.84
N THR A 76 -12.29 5.72 18.14
CA THR A 76 -12.74 5.43 19.53
C THR A 76 -11.97 4.30 20.18
N ASP A 77 -11.40 3.40 19.38
CA ASP A 77 -10.68 2.21 19.83
C ASP A 77 -9.58 1.86 18.83
N LYS A 78 -8.55 2.71 18.79
CA LYS A 78 -7.45 2.58 17.83
C LYS A 78 -6.70 1.25 18.01
N GLU A 79 -6.52 0.78 19.25
CA GLU A 79 -5.83 -0.48 19.54
C GLU A 79 -6.56 -1.69 18.93
N GLU A 80 -7.89 -1.75 19.06
CA GLU A 80 -8.69 -2.81 18.46
C GLU A 80 -8.68 -2.72 16.93
N TYR A 81 -8.70 -1.51 16.36
CA TYR A 81 -8.59 -1.29 14.92
C TYR A 81 -7.23 -1.75 14.37
N GLU A 82 -6.13 -1.42 15.05
CA GLU A 82 -4.77 -1.83 14.68
C GLU A 82 -4.61 -3.36 14.72
N LYS A 83 -5.22 -4.02 15.71
CA LYS A 83 -5.16 -5.47 15.87
C LYS A 83 -5.70 -6.24 14.65
N TYR A 84 -6.72 -5.70 13.99
CA TYR A 84 -7.32 -6.32 12.80
C TYR A 84 -6.81 -5.71 11.49
N TRP A 85 -5.97 -4.67 11.56
CA TRP A 85 -5.57 -3.92 10.37
C TRP A 85 -4.89 -4.78 9.32
N ASP A 86 -3.96 -5.65 9.69
CA ASP A 86 -3.23 -6.50 8.73
C ASP A 86 -4.17 -7.43 7.95
N ASP A 87 -5.27 -7.88 8.58
CA ASP A 87 -6.27 -8.75 7.95
C ASP A 87 -7.23 -7.99 7.03
N ILE A 88 -7.61 -6.77 7.39
CA ILE A 88 -8.62 -5.99 6.65
C ILE A 88 -8.01 -5.02 5.64
N SER A 89 -6.75 -4.67 5.78
CA SER A 89 -6.09 -3.64 4.95
C SER A 89 -6.14 -3.92 3.45
N PRO A 90 -5.94 -5.15 2.94
CA PRO A 90 -6.03 -5.41 1.51
C PRO A 90 -7.41 -5.07 0.93
N PHE A 91 -8.48 -5.35 1.68
CA PHE A 91 -9.86 -5.08 1.26
C PHE A 91 -10.19 -3.60 1.31
N ILE A 92 -9.70 -2.89 2.33
CA ILE A 92 -9.86 -1.44 2.44
C ILE A 92 -9.13 -0.74 1.30
N LYS A 93 -7.89 -1.13 1.01
CA LYS A 93 -7.11 -0.61 -0.12
C LYS A 93 -7.80 -0.90 -1.45
N PHE A 94 -8.29 -2.12 -1.64
CA PHE A 94 -9.05 -2.49 -2.83
C PHE A 94 -10.33 -1.66 -2.98
N GLY A 95 -11.07 -1.46 -1.88
CA GLY A 95 -12.24 -0.58 -1.84
C GLY A 95 -11.90 0.86 -2.22
N CYS A 96 -10.78 1.39 -1.74
CA CYS A 96 -10.29 2.73 -2.08
C CYS A 96 -9.94 2.87 -3.58
N LEU A 97 -9.47 1.79 -4.20
CA LEU A 97 -9.19 1.77 -5.64
C LEU A 97 -10.45 1.69 -6.50
N LYS A 98 -11.50 1.03 -6.01
CA LYS A 98 -12.74 0.78 -6.75
C LYS A 98 -13.83 1.83 -6.53
N ASP A 99 -13.89 2.44 -5.36
CA ASP A 99 -14.96 3.36 -4.97
C ASP A 99 -14.38 4.66 -4.39
N THR A 100 -14.55 5.75 -5.13
CA THR A 100 -14.02 7.06 -4.75
C THR A 100 -14.64 7.58 -3.44
N LYS A 101 -15.95 7.36 -3.23
CA LYS A 101 -16.63 7.81 -2.01
C LYS A 101 -16.16 7.04 -0.77
N PHE A 102 -15.92 5.74 -0.94
CA PHE A 102 -15.32 4.92 0.10
C PHE A 102 -13.90 5.40 0.43
N CYS A 103 -13.10 5.67 -0.61
CA CYS A 103 -11.75 6.19 -0.46
C CYS A 103 -11.72 7.54 0.28
N GLU A 104 -12.59 8.48 -0.08
CA GLU A 104 -12.70 9.77 0.59
C GLU A 104 -13.00 9.64 2.09
N LYS A 105 -13.82 8.65 2.46
CA LYS A 105 -14.15 8.36 3.86
C LYS A 105 -13.05 7.63 4.62
N MET A 106 -12.29 6.79 3.94
CA MET A 106 -11.31 5.91 4.57
C MET A 106 -9.87 6.44 4.51
N SER A 107 -9.57 7.40 3.65
CA SER A 107 -8.20 7.88 3.40
C SER A 107 -7.44 8.31 4.67
N ASP A 108 -8.09 8.98 5.61
CA ASP A 108 -7.49 9.39 6.87
C ASP A 108 -7.33 8.24 7.90
N TYR A 109 -7.89 7.06 7.61
CA TYR A 109 -7.92 5.88 8.49
C TYR A 109 -7.20 4.68 7.92
N VAL A 110 -6.58 4.81 6.75
CA VAL A 110 -5.65 3.82 6.22
C VAL A 110 -4.37 3.91 7.03
N LEU A 111 -3.93 2.77 7.57
CA LEU A 111 -2.71 2.70 8.36
C LEU A 111 -1.57 2.06 7.56
N PHE A 112 -0.38 2.47 7.90
CA PHE A 112 0.88 1.92 7.37
C PHE A 112 1.70 1.43 8.55
N LYS A 113 2.19 0.21 8.47
CA LYS A 113 3.05 -0.38 9.49
C LYS A 113 4.49 0.02 9.22
N ASN A 114 5.16 0.65 10.18
CA ASN A 114 6.54 1.08 10.02
C ASN A 114 7.57 -0.01 10.40
N LEU A 115 8.85 0.31 10.31
CA LEU A 115 9.94 -0.61 10.65
C LEU A 115 10.01 -1.00 12.13
N ASP A 116 9.32 -0.29 13.01
CA ASP A 116 9.22 -0.56 14.44
C ASP A 116 7.87 -1.18 14.84
N ASP A 117 7.16 -1.75 13.85
CA ASP A 117 5.83 -2.37 14.03
C ASP A 117 4.74 -1.42 14.54
N LYS A 118 4.91 -0.11 14.40
CA LYS A 118 3.88 0.88 14.74
C LYS A 118 2.99 1.16 13.53
N TYR A 119 1.71 1.41 13.81
CA TYR A 119 0.75 1.79 12.78
C TYR A 119 0.60 3.30 12.72
N LEU A 120 0.87 3.86 11.56
CA LEU A 120 0.86 5.29 11.27
C LEU A 120 -0.17 5.59 10.17
N THR A 121 -0.86 6.70 10.27
CA THR A 121 -1.66 7.26 9.18
C THR A 121 -0.77 7.83 8.08
N PHE A 122 -1.32 8.07 6.91
CA PHE A 122 -0.57 8.70 5.81
C PHE A 122 0.08 10.03 6.20
N LYS A 123 -0.63 10.85 6.97
CA LYS A 123 -0.12 12.14 7.46
C LYS A 123 1.02 11.95 8.46
N GLU A 124 0.88 11.00 9.38
CA GLU A 124 1.94 10.67 10.35
C GLU A 124 3.20 10.16 9.64
N CYS A 125 3.07 9.31 8.59
CA CYS A 125 4.22 8.86 7.80
C CYS A 125 4.98 10.03 7.13
N LEU A 126 4.29 11.06 6.67
CA LEU A 126 4.92 12.24 6.08
C LEU A 126 5.65 13.09 7.13
N GLU A 127 5.12 13.18 8.34
CA GLU A 127 5.75 13.94 9.43
C GLU A 127 7.02 13.27 9.96
N GLU A 128 7.09 11.91 9.98
CA GLU A 128 8.25 11.17 10.52
C GLU A 128 9.57 11.53 9.81
N ASN A 129 9.55 11.73 8.50
CA ASN A 129 10.75 12.03 7.72
C ASN A 129 10.85 13.49 7.23
N LYS A 130 9.98 14.37 7.69
CA LYS A 130 9.78 15.72 7.14
C LYS A 130 11.06 16.56 7.10
N ASP A 131 11.87 16.48 8.15
CA ASP A 131 13.08 17.30 8.28
C ASP A 131 14.19 16.89 7.31
N LYS A 132 14.22 15.61 6.91
CA LYS A 132 15.26 15.03 6.04
C LYS A 132 14.76 14.81 4.62
N HIS A 133 13.51 14.40 4.47
CA HIS A 133 12.90 14.00 3.19
C HIS A 133 11.46 14.47 3.11
N GLU A 134 11.28 15.76 2.86
CA GLU A 134 9.94 16.35 2.73
C GLU A 134 9.12 15.63 1.65
N ASN A 135 7.86 15.35 1.96
CA ASN A 135 6.89 14.69 1.07
C ASN A 135 7.32 13.31 0.52
N THR A 136 8.26 12.64 1.19
CA THR A 136 8.71 11.32 0.79
C THR A 136 8.39 10.28 1.85
N ILE A 137 7.75 9.17 1.43
CA ILE A 137 7.53 7.99 2.28
C ILE A 137 8.38 6.86 1.70
N PHE A 138 9.31 6.37 2.50
CA PHE A 138 10.09 5.19 2.14
C PHE A 138 9.33 3.92 2.46
N TYR A 139 9.54 2.88 1.66
CA TYR A 139 8.90 1.60 1.91
C TYR A 139 9.79 0.40 1.59
N THR A 140 9.51 -0.72 2.22
CA THR A 140 10.06 -2.04 1.93
C THR A 140 8.93 -3.02 1.65
N ASN A 141 9.12 -3.94 0.73
CA ASN A 141 8.19 -5.04 0.49
C ASN A 141 8.63 -6.34 1.18
N ASP A 142 9.90 -6.45 1.55
CA ASP A 142 10.46 -7.59 2.29
C ASP A 142 11.58 -7.11 3.23
N PRO A 143 11.25 -6.80 4.50
CA PRO A 143 12.23 -6.31 5.46
C PRO A 143 13.36 -7.30 5.74
N VAL A 144 13.13 -8.60 5.53
CA VAL A 144 14.13 -9.66 5.79
C VAL A 144 15.15 -9.69 4.66
N GLN A 145 14.69 -9.77 3.41
CA GLN A 145 15.59 -9.72 2.24
C GLN A 145 16.30 -8.37 2.11
N GLN A 146 15.63 -7.30 2.50
CA GLN A 146 16.16 -5.93 2.44
C GLN A 146 16.78 -5.45 3.77
N SER A 147 17.14 -6.39 4.65
CA SER A 147 17.63 -6.07 6.01
C SER A 147 18.85 -5.13 6.03
N GLN A 148 19.72 -5.20 5.04
CA GLN A 148 20.85 -4.29 4.91
C GLN A 148 20.39 -2.83 4.79
N TYR A 149 19.42 -2.58 3.91
CA TYR A 149 18.85 -1.24 3.71
C TYR A 149 18.04 -0.79 4.92
N VAL A 150 17.26 -1.70 5.52
CA VAL A 150 16.52 -1.43 6.77
C VAL A 150 17.46 -0.94 7.87
N ASN A 151 18.61 -1.61 8.06
CA ASN A 151 19.58 -1.23 9.07
C ASN A 151 20.20 0.15 8.78
N MET A 152 20.50 0.46 7.53
CA MET A 152 21.00 1.77 7.13
C MET A 152 19.98 2.88 7.42
N PHE A 153 18.72 2.67 7.07
CA PHE A 153 17.64 3.63 7.32
C PHE A 153 17.46 3.87 8.82
N LYS A 154 17.46 2.80 9.63
CA LYS A 154 17.40 2.92 11.10
C LYS A 154 18.61 3.65 11.68
N ALA A 155 19.82 3.41 11.18
CA ALA A 155 21.03 4.07 11.64
C ALA A 155 20.99 5.59 11.37
N GLU A 156 20.42 6.02 10.24
CA GLU A 156 20.24 7.42 9.90
C GLU A 156 18.96 8.05 10.52
N GLY A 157 18.18 7.27 11.27
CA GLY A 157 16.92 7.72 11.86
C GLY A 157 15.89 8.12 10.79
N ILE A 158 15.84 7.39 9.67
CA ILE A 158 14.85 7.54 8.60
C ILE A 158 13.89 6.37 8.71
N ASP A 159 12.59 6.67 8.84
CA ASP A 159 11.56 5.62 8.91
C ASP A 159 11.11 5.16 7.52
N ALA A 160 10.63 3.94 7.45
CA ALA A 160 10.03 3.36 6.28
C ALA A 160 8.83 2.48 6.66
N VAL A 161 7.91 2.29 5.72
CA VAL A 161 6.72 1.47 5.91
C VAL A 161 6.84 0.13 5.18
N VAL A 162 6.14 -0.89 5.68
CA VAL A 162 6.14 -2.23 5.11
C VAL A 162 4.92 -2.39 4.21
N LEU A 163 5.16 -2.62 2.92
CA LEU A 163 4.16 -2.78 1.87
C LEU A 163 4.37 -4.14 1.18
N LYS A 164 3.83 -5.19 1.77
CA LYS A 164 4.07 -6.59 1.35
C LYS A 164 3.03 -7.15 0.37
N ASP A 165 1.86 -6.51 0.29
CA ASP A 165 0.74 -7.02 -0.48
C ASP A 165 0.76 -6.47 -1.92
N ALA A 166 0.34 -7.29 -2.89
CA ALA A 166 0.28 -6.87 -4.29
C ALA A 166 -0.61 -5.62 -4.51
N ILE A 167 -1.64 -5.45 -3.67
CA ILE A 167 -2.54 -4.30 -3.72
C ILE A 167 -1.86 -2.99 -3.31
N ASP A 168 -0.72 -3.05 -2.61
CA ASP A 168 -0.04 -1.86 -2.12
C ASP A 168 0.49 -0.99 -3.26
N GLN A 169 1.03 -1.60 -4.32
CA GLN A 169 1.58 -0.84 -5.45
C GLN A 169 0.54 0.04 -6.16
N PRO A 170 -0.60 -0.46 -6.62
CA PRO A 170 -1.63 0.38 -7.20
C PRO A 170 -2.20 1.39 -6.19
N PHE A 171 -2.25 1.03 -4.90
CA PHE A 171 -2.75 1.92 -3.86
C PHE A 171 -1.83 3.13 -3.62
N ILE A 172 -0.51 2.92 -3.47
CA ILE A 172 0.43 4.04 -3.31
C ILE A 172 0.49 4.91 -4.57
N SER A 173 0.39 4.31 -5.77
CA SER A 173 0.31 5.07 -7.02
C SER A 173 -0.93 5.98 -7.05
N GLN A 174 -2.08 5.53 -6.54
CA GLN A 174 -3.28 6.37 -6.39
C GLN A 174 -3.04 7.50 -5.37
N LEU A 175 -2.34 7.22 -4.26
CA LEU A 175 -2.02 8.25 -3.27
C LEU A 175 -1.11 9.34 -3.84
N GLU A 176 -0.10 8.97 -4.62
CA GLU A 176 0.77 9.92 -5.31
C GLU A 176 0.00 10.79 -6.31
N GLN A 177 -0.92 10.19 -7.08
CA GLN A 177 -1.76 10.94 -8.03
C GLN A 177 -2.70 11.95 -7.34
N LYS A 178 -3.19 11.62 -6.13
CA LYS A 178 -4.09 12.49 -5.37
C LYS A 178 -3.36 13.56 -4.55
N ASN A 179 -2.09 13.35 -4.26
CA ASN A 179 -1.29 14.25 -3.43
C ASN A 179 -0.07 14.70 -4.24
N GLU A 180 -0.20 15.82 -4.94
CA GLU A 180 0.90 16.43 -5.68
C GLU A 180 2.13 16.59 -4.77
N ASN A 181 3.31 16.26 -5.29
CA ASN A 181 4.61 16.29 -4.62
C ASN A 181 4.89 15.13 -3.64
N VAL A 182 3.94 14.28 -3.27
CA VAL A 182 4.23 13.10 -2.45
C VAL A 182 4.80 11.99 -3.32
N LYS A 183 5.84 11.33 -2.81
CA LYS A 183 6.49 10.19 -3.46
C LYS A 183 6.65 9.02 -2.50
N PHE A 184 6.41 7.82 -3.00
CA PHE A 184 6.80 6.58 -2.33
C PHE A 184 8.06 6.04 -2.98
N VAL A 185 9.11 5.84 -2.19
CA VAL A 185 10.42 5.38 -2.67
C VAL A 185 10.81 4.11 -1.92
N ARG A 186 11.14 3.07 -2.66
CA ARG A 186 11.57 1.82 -2.05
C ARG A 186 12.98 1.97 -1.47
N ILE A 187 13.22 1.39 -0.29
CA ILE A 187 14.49 1.58 0.44
C ILE A 187 15.73 1.07 -0.29
N ASP A 188 15.57 0.21 -1.29
CA ASP A 188 16.66 -0.29 -2.15
C ASP A 188 16.72 0.41 -3.52
N ALA A 189 16.01 1.52 -3.68
CA ALA A 189 16.16 2.41 -4.81
C ALA A 189 17.48 3.20 -4.72
N ASP A 190 17.74 4.06 -5.68
CA ASP A 190 18.96 4.85 -5.71
C ASP A 190 19.23 5.55 -4.37
N LEU A 191 20.49 5.46 -3.91
CA LEU A 191 20.90 6.06 -2.65
C LEU A 191 20.71 7.58 -2.70
N ASN A 192 20.10 8.11 -1.65
CA ASN A 192 19.95 9.54 -1.45
C ASN A 192 21.24 10.14 -0.86
N ASP A 193 21.40 11.45 -0.96
CA ASP A 193 22.49 12.22 -0.35
C ASP A 193 22.60 12.00 1.17
N SER A 194 21.52 11.55 1.81
CA SER A 194 21.51 11.19 3.23
C SER A 194 22.45 10.03 3.60
N PHE A 195 22.71 9.11 2.67
CA PHE A 195 23.53 7.91 2.89
C PHE A 195 24.93 8.04 2.33
N THR A 196 25.21 9.10 1.59
CA THR A 196 26.49 9.32 0.94
C THR A 196 27.22 10.53 1.52
N GLU A 197 28.56 10.49 1.53
CA GLU A 197 29.39 11.65 1.82
C GLU A 197 29.75 12.35 0.51
N GLU A 198 29.82 13.68 0.54
CA GLU A 198 30.30 14.46 -0.59
C GLU A 198 31.79 14.17 -0.82
N ILE A 199 32.13 13.71 -2.01
CA ILE A 199 33.51 13.53 -2.46
C ILE A 199 33.70 14.28 -3.78
N SER A 200 34.89 14.81 -4.01
CA SER A 200 35.20 15.46 -5.28
C SER A 200 35.08 14.48 -6.47
N GLU A 201 34.48 14.96 -7.57
CA GLU A 201 34.25 14.14 -8.77
C GLU A 201 35.55 13.54 -9.34
N ASP A 202 36.71 14.22 -9.14
CA ASP A 202 37.99 13.79 -9.68
C ASP A 202 38.58 12.57 -8.94
N GLU A 203 38.32 12.42 -7.63
CA GLU A 203 38.74 11.25 -6.85
C GLU A 203 37.93 9.98 -7.18
N LEU A 204 36.71 10.16 -7.66
CA LEU A 204 35.80 9.06 -7.99
C LEU A 204 35.93 8.52 -9.41
N LYS A 205 36.46 9.32 -10.37
CA LYS A 205 36.50 8.92 -11.79
C LYS A 205 37.34 7.66 -12.01
N ASP A 206 38.57 7.66 -11.51
CA ASP A 206 39.50 6.52 -11.70
C ASP A 206 38.97 5.24 -11.03
N ALA A 207 38.34 5.37 -9.87
CA ALA A 207 37.75 4.25 -9.17
C ALA A 207 36.49 3.73 -9.89
N THR A 208 35.68 4.64 -10.43
CA THR A 208 34.45 4.30 -11.16
C THR A 208 34.74 3.51 -12.43
N GLU A 209 35.74 3.95 -13.23
CA GLU A 209 36.12 3.25 -14.46
C GLU A 209 36.63 1.83 -14.20
N LYS A 210 37.55 1.66 -13.24
CA LYS A 210 38.12 0.36 -12.88
C LYS A 210 37.07 -0.61 -12.32
N LEU A 211 36.20 -0.11 -11.41
CA LEU A 211 35.13 -0.91 -10.81
C LEU A 211 34.05 -1.27 -11.83
N THR A 212 33.70 -0.34 -12.73
CA THR A 212 32.71 -0.59 -13.78
C THR A 212 33.17 -1.75 -14.69
N GLU A 213 34.40 -1.75 -15.14
CA GLU A 213 34.91 -2.85 -15.96
C GLU A 213 34.93 -4.18 -15.20
N THR A 214 35.35 -4.15 -13.94
CA THR A 214 35.42 -5.35 -13.09
C THR A 214 34.03 -5.95 -12.86
N PHE A 215 33.05 -5.13 -12.49
CA PHE A 215 31.68 -5.60 -12.24
C PHE A 215 30.97 -6.05 -13.52
N LYS A 216 31.17 -5.35 -14.66
CA LYS A 216 30.61 -5.81 -15.95
C LYS A 216 31.13 -7.18 -16.35
N LYS A 217 32.43 -7.42 -16.17
CA LYS A 217 33.05 -8.73 -16.44
C LYS A 217 32.58 -9.80 -15.47
N ALA A 218 32.54 -9.51 -14.17
CA ALA A 218 32.16 -10.46 -13.13
C ALA A 218 30.68 -10.91 -13.23
N LEU A 219 29.79 -9.96 -13.56
CA LEU A 219 28.35 -10.20 -13.65
C LEU A 219 27.87 -10.57 -15.07
N ASN A 220 28.78 -10.52 -16.07
CA ASN A 220 28.47 -10.73 -17.48
C ASN A 220 27.30 -9.86 -17.98
N ARG A 221 27.29 -8.57 -17.60
CA ARG A 221 26.25 -7.59 -17.93
C ARG A 221 26.86 -6.30 -18.50
N ASP A 222 26.78 -6.14 -19.82
CA ASP A 222 27.35 -4.97 -20.53
C ASP A 222 26.64 -3.64 -20.22
N LYS A 223 25.36 -3.71 -19.87
CA LYS A 223 24.51 -2.54 -19.58
C LYS A 223 24.44 -2.18 -18.08
N LEU A 224 25.39 -2.64 -17.28
CA LEU A 224 25.46 -2.28 -15.87
C LEU A 224 25.98 -0.85 -15.72
N ASP A 225 25.22 0.00 -15.04
CA ASP A 225 25.69 1.30 -14.58
C ASP A 225 26.28 1.15 -13.17
N VAL A 226 27.50 1.60 -12.98
CA VAL A 226 28.23 1.49 -11.71
C VAL A 226 28.49 2.89 -11.20
N LYS A 227 27.88 3.25 -10.08
CA LYS A 227 28.15 4.50 -9.36
C LYS A 227 29.04 4.20 -8.17
N VAL A 228 30.16 4.90 -8.06
CA VAL A 228 31.03 4.84 -6.89
C VAL A 228 30.69 6.01 -5.98
N GLN A 229 30.29 5.70 -4.76
CA GLN A 229 29.90 6.71 -3.76
C GLN A 229 30.49 6.30 -2.41
N LYS A 230 30.87 7.27 -1.60
CA LYS A 230 31.28 6.99 -0.22
C LYS A 230 30.05 6.89 0.65
N ILE A 231 29.79 5.69 1.15
CA ILE A 231 28.65 5.40 2.02
C ILE A 231 29.06 5.68 3.46
N LYS A 232 28.19 6.35 4.23
CA LYS A 232 28.43 6.66 5.66
C LYS A 232 28.55 5.41 6.53
N ASP A 233 27.91 4.31 6.13
CA ASP A 233 28.03 3.03 6.83
C ASP A 233 29.25 2.26 6.35
N GLU A 234 30.31 2.22 7.17
CA GLU A 234 31.58 1.51 6.87
C GLU A 234 31.44 -0.01 6.70
N LYS A 235 30.31 -0.59 7.10
CA LYS A 235 30.04 -2.03 6.97
C LYS A 235 29.54 -2.41 5.58
N VAL A 236 29.16 -1.45 4.78
CA VAL A 236 28.61 -1.66 3.44
C VAL A 236 29.66 -1.36 2.40
N SER A 237 30.20 -2.41 1.75
CA SER A 237 31.24 -2.26 0.72
C SER A 237 30.66 -2.12 -0.70
N SER A 238 29.48 -2.65 -0.96
CA SER A 238 28.82 -2.55 -2.26
C SER A 238 27.33 -2.81 -2.14
N MET A 239 26.53 -2.18 -3.01
CA MET A 239 25.08 -2.38 -3.09
C MET A 239 24.65 -2.44 -4.55
N ILE A 240 23.55 -3.14 -4.78
CA ILE A 240 22.87 -3.14 -6.07
C ILE A 240 21.58 -2.35 -5.90
N THR A 241 21.46 -1.23 -6.59
CA THR A 241 20.25 -0.43 -6.64
C THR A 241 19.58 -0.53 -8.01
N VAL A 242 18.29 -0.29 -8.06
CA VAL A 242 17.51 -0.22 -9.29
C VAL A 242 16.59 0.98 -9.15
N SER A 243 16.43 1.78 -10.20
CA SER A 243 15.54 2.93 -10.15
C SER A 243 14.12 2.54 -9.75
N GLU A 244 13.41 3.44 -9.05
CA GLU A 244 12.05 3.19 -8.59
C GLU A 244 11.10 2.80 -9.74
N GLU A 245 11.23 3.43 -10.90
CA GLU A 245 10.44 3.10 -12.10
C GLU A 245 10.69 1.66 -12.57
N SER A 246 11.95 1.24 -12.62
CA SER A 246 12.32 -0.12 -13.02
C SER A 246 11.82 -1.16 -12.01
N ARG A 247 11.82 -0.81 -10.73
CA ARG A 247 11.28 -1.66 -9.65
C ARG A 247 9.77 -1.83 -9.78
N ARG A 248 9.05 -0.74 -9.96
CA ARG A 248 7.59 -0.79 -10.16
C ARG A 248 7.21 -1.60 -11.39
N MET A 249 7.96 -1.45 -12.48
CA MET A 249 7.75 -2.25 -13.69
C MET A 249 7.98 -3.75 -13.44
N GLN A 250 9.02 -4.12 -12.69
CA GLN A 250 9.29 -5.51 -12.32
C GLN A 250 8.20 -6.08 -11.42
N ASP A 251 7.71 -5.31 -10.47
CA ASP A 251 6.65 -5.75 -9.55
C ASP A 251 5.32 -5.93 -10.30
N MET A 252 4.99 -5.06 -11.26
CA MET A 252 3.83 -5.23 -12.14
C MET A 252 3.92 -6.46 -13.05
N MET A 253 5.13 -6.84 -13.49
CA MET A 253 5.32 -8.04 -14.34
C MET A 253 5.20 -9.36 -13.56
N LYS A 254 5.25 -9.32 -12.23
CA LYS A 254 5.11 -10.50 -11.36
C LYS A 254 3.66 -10.76 -10.93
N MET A 255 2.77 -9.82 -11.18
CA MET A 255 1.33 -9.93 -10.94
C MET A 255 0.61 -10.61 -12.11
#